data_4073ed7494d5ea688c853e3af2c0bf1f
#
_entry.id   4073ed7494d5ea688c853e3af2c0bf1f
#
_cell.length_a   1.000
_cell.length_b   1.000
_cell.length_c   1.000
_cell.angle_alpha   90.00
_cell.angle_beta   90.00
_cell.angle_gamma   90.00
#
_symmetry.space_group_name_H-M   'P 1'
#
loop_
_entity.id
_entity.type
_entity.pdbx_description
1 polymer ?
#
loop_
_entity_poly.entity_id
_entity_poly.type
_entity_poly.pdbx_seq_one_letter_code
_entity_poly.pdbx_strand_id
1 'polypeptide(L)'
;HSLMQKYFDEDTEFRWEQAPRPRLADQAYKAGYFEEITIEERLERTANLDFVTTEHEPLFDAADVLRIGKDLFCQHGLTTNRRGMQWLQRHYPAHRVHTVNFPGDPYPIHIDATFVPLRPGLVMNNPNRKLPEKQRKIFEANDWEIIDAAPPPLCYSSVWLSMNVLILDHNTVIVEASEVNQIEQLDALGFNVLPVEFRDAYPFGGGLHCATGDVLREGNCEDYFPKQVPGTQI
;
A
#
# COMPACT_ATOMS: atom_id res chain seq x y z
N HIS A 1 -14.08 -12.21 7.96
CA HIS A 1 -15.06 -11.75 6.99
C HIS A 1 -16.49 -11.84 7.54
N SER A 2 -17.01 -13.05 7.81
CA SER A 2 -18.38 -13.25 8.33
C SER A 2 -18.64 -12.59 9.70
N LEU A 3 -17.62 -12.43 10.53
CA LEU A 3 -17.75 -11.78 11.84
C LEU A 3 -17.97 -10.27 11.73
N MET A 4 -17.40 -9.64 10.72
CA MET A 4 -17.52 -8.19 10.49
C MET A 4 -18.76 -7.84 9.67
N GLN A 5 -19.22 -8.73 8.80
CA GLN A 5 -20.31 -8.47 7.88
C GLN A 5 -21.58 -8.00 8.58
N LYS A 6 -21.95 -8.60 9.71
CA LYS A 6 -23.15 -8.19 10.45
C LYS A 6 -23.16 -6.72 10.88
N TYR A 7 -21.95 -6.17 11.21
CA TYR A 7 -21.83 -4.75 11.59
C TYR A 7 -22.01 -3.83 10.39
N PHE A 8 -21.56 -4.26 9.22
CA PHE A 8 -21.76 -3.51 7.98
C PHE A 8 -23.21 -3.59 7.47
N ASP A 9 -23.85 -4.75 7.64
CA ASP A 9 -25.25 -4.95 7.23
C ASP A 9 -26.24 -4.16 8.13
N GLU A 10 -25.83 -3.82 9.35
CA GLU A 10 -26.63 -3.00 10.29
C GLU A 10 -26.53 -1.50 10.01
N ASP A 11 -25.51 -1.05 9.26
CA ASP A 11 -25.32 0.36 8.89
C ASP A 11 -25.94 0.65 7.53
N THR A 12 -27.05 1.39 7.54
CA THR A 12 -27.82 1.73 6.34
C THR A 12 -27.13 2.74 5.42
N GLU A 13 -26.11 3.45 5.92
CA GLU A 13 -25.30 4.39 5.15
C GLU A 13 -24.11 3.72 4.47
N PHE A 14 -23.82 2.47 4.84
CA PHE A 14 -22.69 1.70 4.35
C PHE A 14 -23.12 0.74 3.24
N ARG A 15 -22.49 0.87 2.06
CA ARG A 15 -22.68 -0.07 0.97
C ARG A 15 -21.57 -1.11 0.96
N TRP A 16 -21.90 -2.33 1.33
CA TRP A 16 -20.98 -3.46 1.31
C TRP A 16 -21.10 -4.23 -0.01
N GLU A 17 -19.97 -4.40 -0.69
CA GLU A 17 -19.87 -5.25 -1.87
C GLU A 17 -18.70 -6.23 -1.70
N GLN A 18 -18.99 -7.50 -1.94
CA GLN A 18 -17.97 -8.54 -1.87
C GLN A 18 -17.30 -8.72 -3.23
N ALA A 19 -15.96 -8.57 -3.28
CA ALA A 19 -15.20 -8.95 -4.45
C ALA A 19 -15.31 -10.47 -4.70
N PRO A 20 -15.29 -10.94 -5.97
CA PRO A 20 -15.26 -12.34 -6.28
C PRO A 20 -14.06 -13.02 -5.61
N ARG A 21 -14.32 -14.11 -4.90
CA ARG A 21 -13.25 -14.89 -4.28
C ARG A 21 -12.43 -15.58 -5.36
N PRO A 22 -11.10 -15.42 -5.43
CA PRO A 22 -10.26 -16.12 -6.38
C PRO A 22 -10.30 -17.63 -6.11
N ARG A 23 -10.18 -18.43 -7.15
CA ARG A 23 -10.15 -19.89 -7.03
C ARG A 23 -8.83 -20.41 -6.49
N LEU A 24 -7.76 -19.64 -6.67
CA LEU A 24 -6.38 -19.98 -6.32
C LEU A 24 -5.94 -21.30 -6.99
N ALA A 25 -6.28 -21.45 -8.28
CA ALA A 25 -5.86 -22.59 -9.06
C ALA A 25 -4.32 -22.66 -9.16
N ASP A 26 -3.76 -23.87 -9.35
CA ASP A 26 -2.29 -24.03 -9.47
C ASP A 26 -1.67 -23.12 -10.53
N GLN A 27 -2.41 -22.85 -11.62
CA GLN A 27 -1.97 -21.93 -12.69
C GLN A 27 -1.91 -20.46 -12.27
N ALA A 28 -2.51 -20.09 -11.14
CA ALA A 28 -2.45 -18.72 -10.61
C ALA A 28 -1.07 -18.36 -10.05
N TYR A 29 -0.24 -19.36 -9.82
CA TYR A 29 1.09 -19.22 -9.22
C TYR A 29 2.16 -19.95 -10.01
N LYS A 30 3.38 -19.40 -9.98
CA LYS A 30 4.57 -20.07 -10.51
C LYS A 30 5.07 -21.10 -9.52
N ALA A 31 5.08 -22.37 -9.90
CA ALA A 31 5.63 -23.45 -9.09
C ALA A 31 7.13 -23.18 -8.81
N GLY A 32 7.58 -23.51 -7.61
CA GLY A 32 8.97 -23.36 -7.21
C GLY A 32 9.47 -21.92 -7.03
N TYR A 33 8.60 -20.91 -7.11
CA TYR A 33 9.01 -19.50 -7.07
C TYR A 33 9.83 -19.12 -5.82
N PHE A 34 9.52 -19.70 -4.66
CA PHE A 34 10.19 -19.43 -3.39
C PHE A 34 11.24 -20.48 -3.00
N GLU A 35 11.47 -21.48 -3.86
CA GLU A 35 12.43 -22.54 -3.59
C GLU A 35 13.84 -22.06 -3.86
N GLU A 36 14.72 -22.23 -2.86
CA GLU A 36 16.18 -22.04 -2.95
C GLU A 36 16.68 -20.78 -3.68
N ILE A 37 15.98 -19.64 -3.51
CA ILE A 37 16.42 -18.39 -4.14
C ILE A 37 17.33 -17.59 -3.21
N THR A 38 18.39 -17.04 -3.77
CA THR A 38 19.27 -16.08 -3.09
C THR A 38 18.60 -14.70 -3.00
N ILE A 39 19.18 -13.81 -2.19
CA ILE A 39 18.72 -12.41 -2.12
C ILE A 39 18.90 -11.73 -3.49
N GLU A 40 20.02 -11.98 -4.16
CA GLU A 40 20.33 -11.42 -5.48
C GLU A 40 19.29 -11.83 -6.52
N GLU A 41 18.93 -13.10 -6.58
CA GLU A 41 17.88 -13.62 -7.48
C GLU A 41 16.52 -13.01 -7.17
N ARG A 42 16.19 -12.81 -5.90
CA ARG A 42 14.96 -12.15 -5.49
C ARG A 42 14.90 -10.69 -5.94
N LEU A 43 16.00 -9.96 -5.79
CA LEU A 43 16.13 -8.58 -6.27
C LEU A 43 16.03 -8.51 -7.81
N GLU A 44 16.65 -9.44 -8.52
CA GLU A 44 16.58 -9.52 -9.97
C GLU A 44 15.15 -9.81 -10.46
N ARG A 45 14.46 -10.76 -9.84
CA ARG A 45 13.05 -11.04 -10.16
C ARG A 45 12.17 -9.81 -9.97
N THR A 46 12.33 -9.09 -8.85
CA THR A 46 11.57 -7.87 -8.59
C THR A 46 11.87 -6.78 -9.63
N ALA A 47 13.13 -6.59 -9.99
CA ALA A 47 13.54 -5.61 -11.01
C ALA A 47 12.95 -5.93 -12.39
N ASN A 48 12.79 -7.21 -12.71
CA ASN A 48 12.20 -7.70 -13.96
C ASN A 48 10.67 -7.84 -13.90
N LEU A 49 10.03 -7.43 -12.80
CA LEU A 49 8.59 -7.61 -12.54
C LEU A 49 8.15 -9.07 -12.65
N ASP A 50 9.05 -9.99 -12.31
CA ASP A 50 8.81 -11.42 -12.27
C ASP A 50 8.31 -11.81 -10.88
N PHE A 51 6.99 -11.85 -10.70
CA PHE A 51 6.33 -12.19 -9.45
C PHE A 51 5.77 -13.61 -9.46
N VAL A 52 5.46 -14.14 -8.28
CA VAL A 52 4.88 -15.47 -8.10
C VAL A 52 3.50 -15.58 -8.75
N THR A 53 2.71 -14.51 -8.73
CA THR A 53 1.39 -14.47 -9.35
C THR A 53 1.48 -14.47 -10.86
N THR A 54 0.60 -15.24 -11.51
CA THR A 54 0.41 -15.22 -12.96
C THR A 54 -0.82 -14.39 -13.34
N GLU A 55 -1.05 -14.22 -14.65
CA GLU A 55 -2.27 -13.58 -15.14
C GLU A 55 -3.40 -14.62 -15.43
N HIS A 56 -3.41 -15.77 -14.73
CA HIS A 56 -4.42 -16.81 -14.94
C HIS A 56 -5.82 -16.35 -14.49
N GLU A 57 -5.90 -15.77 -13.31
CA GLU A 57 -7.13 -15.19 -12.74
C GLU A 57 -6.87 -13.81 -12.12
N PRO A 58 -7.90 -12.96 -11.94
CA PRO A 58 -7.72 -11.70 -11.21
C PRO A 58 -7.35 -11.94 -9.75
N LEU A 59 -6.20 -11.42 -9.34
CA LEU A 59 -5.71 -11.47 -7.97
C LEU A 59 -5.39 -10.05 -7.50
N PHE A 60 -5.88 -9.66 -6.34
CA PHE A 60 -5.47 -8.45 -5.65
C PHE A 60 -5.66 -8.58 -4.14
N ASP A 61 -4.77 -7.94 -3.40
CA ASP A 61 -4.89 -7.72 -1.97
C ASP A 61 -5.25 -6.25 -1.72
N ALA A 62 -6.16 -5.98 -0.80
CA ALA A 62 -6.52 -4.60 -0.44
C ALA A 62 -5.33 -3.81 0.10
N ALA A 63 -4.37 -4.48 0.76
CA ALA A 63 -3.14 -3.87 1.28
C ALA A 63 -2.15 -3.45 0.17
N ASP A 64 -2.39 -3.85 -1.09
CA ASP A 64 -1.66 -3.37 -2.26
C ASP A 64 -2.33 -2.17 -2.95
N VAL A 65 -3.41 -1.64 -2.40
CA VAL A 65 -4.20 -0.58 -3.02
C VAL A 65 -4.24 0.65 -2.11
N LEU A 66 -3.65 1.74 -2.58
CA LEU A 66 -3.78 3.06 -1.96
C LEU A 66 -4.83 3.88 -2.68
N ARG A 67 -5.83 4.35 -1.94
CA ARG A 67 -6.80 5.31 -2.45
C ARG A 67 -6.39 6.72 -2.09
N ILE A 68 -6.16 7.56 -3.11
CA ILE A 68 -5.89 8.98 -2.96
C ILE A 68 -6.95 9.75 -3.76
N GLY A 69 -8.07 10.02 -3.12
CA GLY A 69 -9.24 10.60 -3.78
C GLY A 69 -9.78 9.72 -4.90
N LYS A 70 -9.78 10.25 -6.14
CA LYS A 70 -10.23 9.52 -7.35
C LYS A 70 -9.23 8.50 -7.88
N ASP A 71 -8.01 8.46 -7.37
CA ASP A 71 -6.94 7.62 -7.89
C ASP A 71 -6.66 6.43 -6.97
N LEU A 72 -6.61 5.24 -7.54
CA LEU A 72 -6.22 4.00 -6.87
C LEU A 72 -4.82 3.60 -7.38
N PHE A 73 -3.81 3.73 -6.54
CA PHE A 73 -2.46 3.27 -6.85
C PHE A 73 -2.29 1.84 -6.37
N CYS A 74 -2.16 0.91 -7.30
CA CYS A 74 -2.09 -0.52 -7.02
C CYS A 74 -0.67 -1.03 -7.26
N GLN A 75 -0.07 -1.63 -6.23
CA GLN A 75 1.22 -2.27 -6.35
C GLN A 75 1.10 -3.57 -7.14
N HIS A 76 1.81 -3.68 -8.27
CA HIS A 76 2.04 -4.95 -8.94
C HIS A 76 3.14 -5.71 -8.19
N GLY A 77 2.84 -6.88 -7.67
CA GLY A 77 3.75 -7.57 -6.76
C GLY A 77 3.41 -9.04 -6.51
N LEU A 78 3.75 -9.51 -5.33
CA LEU A 78 3.60 -10.91 -4.95
C LEU A 78 2.12 -11.34 -4.77
N THR A 79 1.23 -10.41 -4.48
CA THR A 79 -0.17 -10.65 -4.10
C THR A 79 -1.18 -10.08 -5.09
N THR A 80 -0.76 -9.09 -5.90
CA THR A 80 -1.63 -8.40 -6.85
C THR A 80 -1.07 -8.47 -8.26
N ASN A 81 -1.90 -8.91 -9.24
CA ASN A 81 -1.56 -8.98 -10.63
C ASN A 81 -2.32 -7.94 -11.49
N ARG A 82 -1.97 -7.81 -12.77
CA ARG A 82 -2.61 -6.84 -13.67
C ARG A 82 -4.10 -7.11 -13.89
N ARG A 83 -4.51 -8.39 -13.93
CA ARG A 83 -5.93 -8.74 -14.05
C ARG A 83 -6.74 -8.28 -12.85
N GLY A 84 -6.19 -8.35 -11.64
CA GLY A 84 -6.81 -7.80 -10.44
C GLY A 84 -7.02 -6.29 -10.54
N MET A 85 -6.00 -5.55 -11.00
CA MET A 85 -6.11 -4.10 -11.22
C MET A 85 -7.14 -3.75 -12.30
N GLN A 86 -7.18 -4.51 -13.41
CA GLN A 86 -8.18 -4.34 -14.45
C GLN A 86 -9.60 -4.63 -13.95
N TRP A 87 -9.73 -5.60 -13.02
CA TRP A 87 -11.00 -5.86 -12.37
C TRP A 87 -11.44 -4.66 -11.54
N LEU A 88 -10.55 -4.09 -10.72
CA LEU A 88 -10.81 -2.88 -9.94
C LEU A 88 -11.23 -1.71 -10.82
N GLN A 89 -10.53 -1.46 -11.94
CA GLN A 89 -10.88 -0.39 -12.87
C GLN A 89 -12.28 -0.55 -13.48
N ARG A 90 -12.67 -1.78 -13.83
CA ARG A 90 -14.02 -2.06 -14.36
C ARG A 90 -15.10 -1.95 -13.29
N HIS A 91 -14.77 -2.34 -12.05
CA HIS A 91 -15.72 -2.33 -10.93
C HIS A 91 -15.92 -0.92 -10.37
N TYR A 92 -14.86 -0.10 -10.37
CA TYR A 92 -14.87 1.29 -9.90
C TYR A 92 -14.62 2.28 -11.05
N PRO A 93 -15.55 2.43 -12.01
CA PRO A 93 -15.32 3.23 -13.22
C PRO A 93 -15.17 4.73 -12.94
N ALA A 94 -15.60 5.20 -11.79
CA ALA A 94 -15.42 6.58 -11.34
C ALA A 94 -14.00 6.87 -10.82
N HIS A 95 -13.20 5.83 -10.58
CA HIS A 95 -11.82 5.94 -10.15
C HIS A 95 -10.86 5.67 -11.30
N ARG A 96 -9.63 6.16 -11.18
CA ARG A 96 -8.52 5.88 -12.08
C ARG A 96 -7.57 4.91 -11.39
N VAL A 97 -7.38 3.74 -11.97
CA VAL A 97 -6.47 2.73 -11.42
C VAL A 97 -5.09 2.86 -12.06
N HIS A 98 -4.08 2.99 -11.24
CA HIS A 98 -2.68 3.12 -11.62
C HIS A 98 -1.90 1.91 -11.15
N THR A 99 -1.02 1.39 -12.00
CA THR A 99 -0.03 0.39 -11.59
C THR A 99 1.22 1.09 -11.08
N VAL A 100 1.66 0.72 -9.90
CA VAL A 100 2.96 1.13 -9.35
C VAL A 100 3.83 -0.09 -9.07
N ASN A 101 5.14 0.08 -9.23
CA ASN A 101 6.13 -0.96 -9.01
C ASN A 101 7.24 -0.40 -8.13
N PHE A 102 7.72 -1.20 -7.21
CA PHE A 102 8.81 -0.80 -6.33
C PHE A 102 9.97 -1.78 -6.53
N PRO A 103 11.04 -1.38 -7.24
CA PRO A 103 12.24 -2.20 -7.36
C PRO A 103 12.92 -2.35 -5.99
N GLY A 104 13.73 -3.38 -5.85
CA GLY A 104 14.39 -3.72 -4.60
C GLY A 104 13.80 -4.94 -3.92
N ASP A 105 14.12 -5.16 -2.64
CA ASP A 105 13.59 -6.28 -1.88
C ASP A 105 12.06 -6.19 -1.80
N PRO A 106 11.30 -7.23 -2.19
CA PRO A 106 9.83 -7.21 -2.13
C PRO A 106 9.28 -7.20 -0.70
N TYR A 107 10.10 -7.20 0.31
CA TYR A 107 9.69 -7.10 1.70
C TYR A 107 9.96 -5.70 2.28
N PRO A 108 8.98 -5.09 2.97
CA PRO A 108 7.62 -5.58 3.25
C PRO A 108 6.80 -5.76 1.97
N ILE A 109 5.89 -6.74 1.97
CA ILE A 109 5.20 -7.19 0.75
C ILE A 109 4.28 -6.09 0.20
N HIS A 110 3.52 -5.42 1.06
CA HIS A 110 2.44 -4.53 0.69
C HIS A 110 2.86 -3.05 0.54
N ILE A 111 2.07 -2.30 -0.19
CA ILE A 111 2.31 -0.90 -0.47
C ILE A 111 2.19 -0.02 0.79
N ASP A 112 1.36 -0.39 1.74
CA ASP A 112 1.08 0.35 2.98
C ASP A 112 2.27 0.43 3.96
N ALA A 113 3.34 -0.32 3.70
CA ALA A 113 4.63 -0.20 4.38
C ALA A 113 5.77 0.17 3.40
N THR A 114 5.43 0.67 2.22
CA THR A 114 6.40 1.02 1.16
C THR A 114 6.18 2.43 0.65
N PHE A 115 4.93 2.87 0.50
CA PHE A 115 4.56 4.16 -0.07
C PHE A 115 3.28 4.65 0.62
N VAL A 116 3.41 5.59 1.55
CA VAL A 116 2.36 5.97 2.50
C VAL A 116 1.94 7.42 2.28
N PRO A 117 0.74 7.68 1.76
CA PRO A 117 0.19 9.03 1.71
C PRO A 117 -0.03 9.54 3.14
N LEU A 118 0.60 10.66 3.46
CA LEU A 118 0.50 11.28 4.79
C LEU A 118 -0.64 12.31 4.86
N ARG A 119 -0.74 13.14 3.80
CA ARG A 119 -1.80 14.14 3.60
C ARG A 119 -1.79 14.59 2.14
N PRO A 120 -2.80 15.33 1.65
CA PRO A 120 -2.75 15.89 0.30
C PRO A 120 -1.45 16.63 0.02
N GLY A 121 -0.79 16.27 -1.07
CA GLY A 121 0.50 16.82 -1.48
C GLY A 121 1.74 16.18 -0.85
N LEU A 122 1.60 15.21 0.06
CA LEU A 122 2.75 14.61 0.76
C LEU A 122 2.65 13.09 0.86
N VAL A 123 3.70 12.41 0.40
CA VAL A 123 3.85 10.95 0.48
C VAL A 123 5.19 10.59 1.11
N MET A 124 5.18 9.62 1.99
CA MET A 124 6.39 9.00 2.53
C MET A 124 6.71 7.72 1.76
N ASN A 125 7.96 7.58 1.34
CA ASN A 125 8.45 6.45 0.54
C ASN A 125 9.55 5.68 1.27
N ASN A 126 9.56 4.36 1.08
CA ASN A 126 10.65 3.51 1.53
C ASN A 126 11.93 3.83 0.72
N PRO A 127 13.03 4.30 1.37
CA PRO A 127 14.25 4.67 0.66
C PRO A 127 14.94 3.51 -0.07
N ASN A 128 14.66 2.26 0.34
CA ASN A 128 15.21 1.05 -0.29
C ASN A 128 14.34 0.54 -1.44
N ARG A 129 13.13 1.09 -1.61
CA ARG A 129 12.15 0.70 -2.63
C ARG A 129 11.49 1.93 -3.23
N LYS A 130 12.29 2.76 -3.90
CA LYS A 130 11.81 4.03 -4.46
C LYS A 130 10.95 3.80 -5.70
N LEU A 131 9.87 4.57 -5.78
CA LEU A 131 9.04 4.62 -6.98
C LEU A 131 9.89 5.03 -8.20
N PRO A 132 9.84 4.28 -9.33
CA PRO A 132 10.61 4.61 -10.52
C PRO A 132 10.31 6.01 -11.05
N GLU A 133 11.31 6.68 -11.61
CA GLU A 133 11.20 8.05 -12.12
C GLU A 133 9.99 8.25 -13.05
N LYS A 134 9.76 7.30 -13.97
CA LYS A 134 8.62 7.36 -14.88
C LYS A 134 7.27 7.42 -14.15
N GLN A 135 7.15 6.70 -13.02
CA GLN A 135 5.93 6.64 -12.21
C GLN A 135 5.81 7.80 -11.22
N ARG A 136 6.95 8.39 -10.83
CA ARG A 136 6.96 9.59 -9.98
C ARG A 136 6.39 10.83 -10.67
N LYS A 137 6.45 10.90 -12.01
CA LYS A 137 6.00 12.07 -12.79
C LYS A 137 4.56 12.48 -12.54
N ILE A 138 3.66 11.53 -12.22
CA ILE A 138 2.27 11.90 -11.89
C ILE A 138 2.18 12.67 -10.58
N PHE A 139 3.00 12.33 -9.59
CA PHE A 139 3.09 13.04 -8.31
C PHE A 139 3.71 14.41 -8.50
N GLU A 140 4.84 14.50 -9.20
CA GLU A 140 5.55 15.74 -9.51
C GLU A 140 4.67 16.72 -10.31
N ALA A 141 3.93 16.24 -11.31
CA ALA A 141 3.04 17.06 -12.13
C ALA A 141 1.88 17.68 -11.34
N ASN A 142 1.49 17.05 -10.21
CA ASN A 142 0.41 17.52 -9.35
C ASN A 142 0.92 18.11 -8.01
N ASP A 143 2.17 18.53 -7.98
CA ASP A 143 2.77 19.23 -6.85
C ASP A 143 2.81 18.39 -5.54
N TRP A 144 2.96 17.07 -5.69
CA TRP A 144 3.15 16.15 -4.57
C TRP A 144 4.63 16.00 -4.25
N GLU A 145 4.97 16.17 -2.98
CA GLU A 145 6.29 15.87 -2.44
C GLU A 145 6.38 14.40 -2.03
N ILE A 146 7.47 13.74 -2.42
CA ILE A 146 7.78 12.36 -2.01
C ILE A 146 9.03 12.43 -1.12
N ILE A 147 8.86 12.15 0.16
CA ILE A 147 9.93 12.14 1.15
C ILE A 147 10.38 10.72 1.46
N ASP A 148 11.65 10.55 1.81
CA ASP A 148 12.13 9.27 2.32
C ASP A 148 11.77 9.11 3.80
N ALA A 149 11.32 7.92 4.20
CA ALA A 149 11.05 7.58 5.60
C ALA A 149 12.32 7.62 6.45
N ALA A 150 12.19 8.04 7.69
CA ALA A 150 13.28 7.97 8.66
C ALA A 150 13.73 6.52 8.89
N PRO A 151 15.05 6.27 9.09
CA PRO A 151 15.53 4.92 9.32
C PRO A 151 14.97 4.35 10.62
N PRO A 152 14.39 3.14 10.60
CA PRO A 152 13.84 2.54 11.81
C PRO A 152 14.95 2.21 12.82
N PRO A 153 14.75 2.46 14.12
CA PRO A 153 15.75 2.16 15.14
C PRO A 153 15.91 0.66 15.39
N LEU A 154 14.89 -0.13 15.07
CA LEU A 154 14.83 -1.56 15.33
C LEU A 154 14.25 -2.30 14.12
N CYS A 155 14.59 -3.58 13.99
CA CYS A 155 14.02 -4.48 13.01
C CYS A 155 13.41 -5.71 13.70
N TYR A 156 12.19 -6.08 13.28
CA TYR A 156 11.54 -7.34 13.68
C TYR A 156 11.30 -8.22 12.46
N SER A 157 10.07 -8.23 11.93
CA SER A 157 9.74 -9.00 10.74
C SER A 157 10.14 -8.28 9.44
N SER A 158 10.17 -6.95 9.47
CA SER A 158 10.61 -6.09 8.38
C SER A 158 11.17 -4.80 8.95
N VAL A 159 12.28 -4.34 8.41
CA VAL A 159 12.94 -3.08 8.77
C VAL A 159 12.01 -1.88 8.62
N TRP A 160 11.12 -1.93 7.62
CA TRP A 160 10.27 -0.80 7.23
C TRP A 160 8.84 -0.87 7.76
N LEU A 161 8.55 -1.76 8.71
CA LEU A 161 7.27 -1.73 9.42
C LEU A 161 7.05 -0.43 10.20
N SER A 162 8.10 0.33 10.50
CA SER A 162 8.02 1.70 11.01
C SER A 162 7.15 2.63 10.16
N MET A 163 7.08 2.38 8.84
CA MET A 163 6.23 3.14 7.91
C MET A 163 4.75 2.78 7.98
N ASN A 164 4.40 1.67 8.63
CA ASN A 164 3.02 1.19 8.72
C ASN A 164 2.23 1.97 9.79
N VAL A 165 2.24 3.29 9.65
CA VAL A 165 1.55 4.24 10.53
C VAL A 165 0.06 4.33 10.18
N LEU A 166 -0.76 4.73 11.14
CA LEU A 166 -2.19 4.96 10.90
C LEU A 166 -2.50 6.46 10.84
N ILE A 167 -2.83 6.94 9.65
CA ILE A 167 -3.24 8.32 9.42
C ILE A 167 -4.72 8.46 9.79
N LEU A 168 -5.02 9.26 10.80
CA LEU A 168 -6.40 9.54 11.22
C LEU A 168 -7.04 10.64 10.38
N ASP A 169 -6.30 11.73 10.16
CA ASP A 169 -6.68 12.87 9.35
C ASP A 169 -5.44 13.58 8.77
N HIS A 170 -5.61 14.73 8.12
CA HIS A 170 -4.52 15.49 7.50
C HIS A 170 -3.45 16.01 8.48
N ASN A 171 -3.72 15.98 9.79
CA ASN A 171 -2.87 16.55 10.82
C ASN A 171 -2.48 15.54 11.90
N THR A 172 -3.16 14.39 11.99
CA THR A 172 -3.02 13.44 13.11
C THR A 172 -2.62 12.07 12.62
N VAL A 173 -1.57 11.50 13.21
CA VAL A 173 -1.03 10.19 12.89
C VAL A 173 -0.73 9.38 14.14
N ILE A 174 -1.08 8.09 14.13
CA ILE A 174 -0.67 7.13 15.15
C ILE A 174 0.58 6.41 14.67
N VAL A 175 1.59 6.36 15.55
CA VAL A 175 2.90 5.73 15.30
C VAL A 175 3.21 4.76 16.43
N GLU A 176 3.88 3.65 16.12
CA GLU A 176 4.36 2.73 17.16
C GLU A 176 5.39 3.45 18.07
N ALA A 177 5.21 3.36 19.39
CA ALA A 177 5.89 4.21 20.37
C ALA A 177 7.42 4.09 20.36
N SER A 178 7.98 2.97 19.95
CA SER A 178 9.43 2.77 19.87
C SER A 178 10.06 3.22 18.53
N GLU A 179 9.26 3.66 17.55
CA GLU A 179 9.74 4.19 16.28
C GLU A 179 10.12 5.68 16.41
N VAL A 180 11.05 5.98 17.29
CA VAL A 180 11.41 7.36 17.70
C VAL A 180 11.81 8.24 16.52
N ASN A 181 12.56 7.71 15.57
CA ASN A 181 12.99 8.49 14.38
C ASN A 181 11.80 8.87 13.48
N GLN A 182 10.81 7.97 13.37
CA GLN A 182 9.59 8.22 12.59
C GLN A 182 8.69 9.24 13.30
N ILE A 183 8.62 9.17 14.65
CA ILE A 183 7.90 10.14 15.47
C ILE A 183 8.51 11.52 15.28
N GLU A 184 9.83 11.66 15.42
CA GLU A 184 10.54 12.94 15.25
C GLU A 184 10.36 13.52 13.84
N GLN A 185 10.43 12.67 12.79
CA GLN A 185 10.22 13.10 11.41
C GLN A 185 8.81 13.66 11.19
N LEU A 186 7.79 12.95 11.66
CA LEU A 186 6.39 13.37 11.48
C LEU A 186 6.03 14.60 12.31
N ASP A 187 6.58 14.72 13.52
CA ASP A 187 6.44 15.93 14.36
C ASP A 187 7.07 17.15 13.66
N ALA A 188 8.29 16.99 13.12
CA ALA A 188 8.96 18.04 12.34
C ALA A 188 8.19 18.48 11.09
N LEU A 189 7.37 17.58 10.50
CA LEU A 189 6.46 17.87 9.40
C LEU A 189 5.15 18.53 9.86
N GLY A 190 4.99 18.75 11.17
CA GLY A 190 3.84 19.42 11.76
C GLY A 190 2.62 18.53 12.02
N PHE A 191 2.81 17.20 12.10
CA PHE A 191 1.74 16.31 12.51
C PHE A 191 1.58 16.30 14.03
N ASN A 192 0.36 16.12 14.49
CA ASN A 192 0.05 15.69 15.84
C ASN A 192 0.31 14.17 15.92
N VAL A 193 1.47 13.80 16.44
CA VAL A 193 1.87 12.38 16.51
C VAL A 193 1.39 11.77 17.80
N LEU A 194 0.67 10.65 17.69
CA LEU A 194 0.15 9.88 18.83
C LEU A 194 0.93 8.56 18.95
N PRO A 195 1.94 8.46 19.82
CA PRO A 195 2.66 7.21 20.04
C PRO A 195 1.80 6.17 20.75
N VAL A 196 1.77 4.95 20.23
CA VAL A 196 1.02 3.82 20.80
C VAL A 196 1.92 2.58 20.88
N GLU A 197 1.92 1.90 22.00
CA GLU A 197 2.63 0.61 22.14
C GLU A 197 1.92 -0.47 21.30
N PHE A 198 2.58 -0.89 20.21
CA PHE A 198 2.03 -1.87 19.27
C PHE A 198 3.06 -2.88 18.78
N ARG A 199 4.26 -2.83 19.30
CA ARG A 199 5.41 -3.63 18.85
C ARG A 199 5.17 -5.14 18.89
N ASP A 200 4.38 -5.63 19.84
CA ASP A 200 4.08 -7.05 20.00
C ASP A 200 3.33 -7.65 18.78
N ALA A 201 2.74 -6.82 17.92
CA ALA A 201 2.13 -7.23 16.68
C ALA A 201 3.12 -7.42 15.51
N TYR A 202 4.27 -6.75 15.53
CA TYR A 202 5.27 -6.78 14.46
C TYR A 202 5.76 -8.18 14.07
N PRO A 203 6.01 -9.12 15.01
CA PRO A 203 6.39 -10.49 14.66
C PRO A 203 5.35 -11.25 13.81
N PHE A 204 4.11 -10.79 13.79
CA PHE A 204 3.05 -11.33 12.93
C PHE A 204 3.04 -10.72 11.52
N GLY A 205 3.97 -9.81 11.21
CA GLY A 205 4.16 -9.24 9.90
C GLY A 205 3.33 -8.01 9.59
N GLY A 206 2.76 -7.34 10.59
CA GLY A 206 1.95 -6.15 10.42
C GLY A 206 2.16 -5.09 11.49
N GLY A 207 1.93 -3.82 11.13
CA GLY A 207 1.94 -2.68 12.04
C GLY A 207 0.53 -2.14 12.31
N LEU A 208 0.46 -0.87 12.66
CA LEU A 208 -0.80 -0.20 13.02
C LEU A 208 -1.80 -0.14 11.88
N HIS A 209 -1.36 0.21 10.66
CA HIS A 209 -2.24 0.24 9.49
C HIS A 209 -2.77 -1.16 9.15
N CYS A 210 -1.91 -2.18 9.16
CA CYS A 210 -2.29 -3.57 8.88
C CYS A 210 -3.35 -4.12 9.84
N ALA A 211 -3.36 -3.64 11.09
CA ALA A 211 -4.31 -4.08 12.12
C ALA A 211 -5.66 -3.36 12.07
N THR A 212 -5.83 -2.42 11.15
CA THR A 212 -7.03 -1.59 11.04
C THR A 212 -7.68 -1.75 9.67
N GLY A 213 -8.94 -1.34 9.57
CA GLY A 213 -9.67 -1.27 8.31
C GLY A 213 -10.54 -0.02 8.30
N ASP A 214 -10.36 0.81 7.28
CA ASP A 214 -11.22 1.96 7.09
C ASP A 214 -12.62 1.50 6.69
N VAL A 215 -13.60 1.78 7.52
CA VAL A 215 -15.01 1.51 7.23
C VAL A 215 -15.65 2.73 6.59
N LEU A 216 -15.47 3.90 7.19
CA LEU A 216 -15.99 5.18 6.73
C LEU A 216 -14.99 6.29 7.04
N ARG A 217 -14.76 7.15 6.04
CA ARG A 217 -14.10 8.45 6.23
C ARG A 217 -14.99 9.55 5.68
N GLU A 218 -15.19 10.59 6.47
CA GLU A 218 -15.88 11.79 6.00
C GLU A 218 -15.04 12.53 4.97
N GLY A 219 -15.66 13.04 3.91
CA GLY A 219 -15.00 13.79 2.85
C GLY A 219 -15.63 13.55 1.49
N ASN A 220 -15.06 14.17 0.49
CA ASN A 220 -15.43 14.01 -0.91
C ASN A 220 -14.38 13.15 -1.64
N CYS A 221 -14.77 12.59 -2.79
CA CYS A 221 -13.83 11.92 -3.69
C CYS A 221 -13.05 12.99 -4.49
N GLU A 222 -12.07 13.61 -3.84
CA GLU A 222 -11.28 14.71 -4.41
C GLU A 222 -10.45 14.26 -5.62
N ASP A 223 -10.24 15.17 -6.56
CA ASP A 223 -9.32 14.96 -7.68
C ASP A 223 -7.95 15.55 -7.36
N TYR A 224 -7.10 14.77 -6.70
CA TYR A 224 -5.75 15.19 -6.34
C TYR A 224 -4.74 15.09 -7.49
N PHE A 225 -5.10 14.43 -8.59
CA PHE A 225 -4.23 14.23 -9.75
C PHE A 225 -4.93 14.68 -11.05
N PRO A 226 -5.37 15.95 -11.18
CA PRO A 226 -6.01 16.42 -12.40
C PRO A 226 -5.08 16.38 -13.61
N LYS A 227 -3.77 16.48 -13.41
CA LYS A 227 -2.76 16.39 -14.46
C LYS A 227 -2.32 14.94 -14.61
N GLN A 228 -3.00 14.17 -15.46
CA GLN A 228 -2.66 12.78 -15.77
C GLN A 228 -1.47 12.73 -16.71
N VAL A 229 -0.47 11.89 -16.39
CA VAL A 229 0.73 11.69 -17.20
C VAL A 229 0.95 10.20 -17.47
N PRO A 230 1.54 9.84 -18.64
CA PRO A 230 1.85 8.44 -18.93
C PRO A 230 2.87 7.85 -17.93
N GLY A 231 2.69 6.59 -17.56
CA GLY A 231 3.66 5.87 -16.73
C GLY A 231 3.06 4.94 -15.69
N THR A 232 1.83 5.20 -15.26
CA THR A 232 1.12 4.41 -14.24
C THR A 232 -0.20 3.80 -14.74
N GLN A 233 -0.73 4.24 -15.86
CA GLN A 233 -2.01 3.73 -16.41
C GLN A 233 -1.94 2.22 -16.71
N ILE A 234 -3.05 1.50 -16.46
CA ILE A 234 -3.23 0.08 -16.76
C ILE A 234 -3.82 -0.14 -18.16
#